data_bd2d634d44f6627085eded8e020be649
#
_entry.id   bd2d634d44f6627085eded8e020be649
#
_cell.length_a   1.000
_cell.length_b   1.000
_cell.length_c   1.000
_cell.angle_alpha   90.00
_cell.angle_beta   90.00
_cell.angle_gamma   90.00
#
_symmetry.space_group_name_H-M   'P 1'
#
loop_
_entity.id
_entity.type
_entity.pdbx_description
1 polymer ?
#
loop_
_entity_poly.entity_id
_entity_poly.type
_entity_poly.pdbx_seq_one_letter_code
_entity_poly.pdbx_strand_id
1 'polypeptide(L)'
;MEAQKDCLVRAISKDGFVNAVAVYTRGLTERARQIHHISPVATAALGRALAACSMMGNALKDNGASVTMQIKGDGPLGTILTVSDSEGNVRGYVQNPAVDLALREDGKLDVGTAVGHSGTLTVIKDLNMREPYVGTIDLLGGEIAEDVAAYYVESEQIPSACGLGVLIDRDRSVLTAGGYLIQLLPGAGEDVITKVEGGIYAAPSVTNILKENPDPAAMLKTVLSDFDMEILSVDPIEYRCYCSRERTERALLSLGSKELEKIVDEQGSAELTCQFCDRVQNFTKGDLTAMIADLKKQGK
;
A
#
# COMPACT_ATOMS: atom_id res chain seq x y z
N MET A 1 15.63 16.44 18.38
CA MET A 1 14.39 15.65 18.45
C MET A 1 14.58 14.46 17.51
N GLU A 2 14.46 13.23 17.99
CA GLU A 2 14.41 12.07 17.09
C GLU A 2 13.23 12.24 16.13
N ALA A 3 13.46 11.92 14.85
CA ALA A 3 12.38 11.94 13.86
C ALA A 3 11.33 10.90 14.24
N GLN A 4 10.04 11.26 14.17
CA GLN A 4 8.95 10.33 14.39
C GLN A 4 9.12 9.12 13.47
N LYS A 5 9.06 7.92 14.04
CA LYS A 5 9.12 6.66 13.28
C LYS A 5 7.75 6.34 12.69
N ASP A 6 7.77 5.64 11.57
CA ASP A 6 6.54 5.15 10.95
C ASP A 6 5.79 4.21 11.90
N CYS A 7 4.51 4.45 12.06
CA CYS A 7 3.65 3.67 12.95
C CYS A 7 2.20 3.67 12.49
N LEU A 8 1.48 2.66 12.96
CA LEU A 8 0.06 2.47 12.79
C LEU A 8 -0.62 2.54 14.16
N VAL A 9 -1.71 3.26 14.25
CA VAL A 9 -2.54 3.39 15.45
C VAL A 9 -3.92 2.84 15.17
N ARG A 10 -4.40 1.98 16.06
CA ARG A 10 -5.79 1.52 16.07
C ARG A 10 -6.53 2.15 17.24
N ALA A 11 -7.75 2.61 16.99
CA ALA A 11 -8.58 3.23 17.98
C ALA A 11 -10.05 2.84 17.78
N ILE A 12 -10.82 2.90 18.86
CA ILE A 12 -12.27 2.72 18.86
C ILE A 12 -12.91 3.84 19.67
N SER A 13 -14.10 4.29 19.28
CA SER A 13 -14.86 5.20 20.12
C SER A 13 -15.41 4.47 21.36
N LYS A 14 -15.48 5.15 22.50
CA LYS A 14 -15.97 4.54 23.76
C LYS A 14 -17.41 4.03 23.67
N ASP A 15 -18.22 4.63 22.80
CA ASP A 15 -19.58 4.15 22.52
C ASP A 15 -19.59 2.88 21.64
N GLY A 16 -18.45 2.47 21.08
CA GLY A 16 -18.27 1.24 20.30
C GLY A 16 -18.80 1.32 18.88
N PHE A 17 -19.15 2.49 18.35
CA PHE A 17 -19.73 2.62 17.00
C PHE A 17 -18.74 3.05 15.91
N VAL A 18 -17.57 3.58 16.29
CA VAL A 18 -16.56 4.05 15.34
C VAL A 18 -15.24 3.33 15.57
N ASN A 19 -14.81 2.54 14.58
CA ASN A 19 -13.46 1.97 14.53
C ASN A 19 -12.60 2.84 13.61
N ALA A 20 -11.37 3.14 14.02
CA ALA A 20 -10.47 3.97 13.26
C ALA A 20 -9.04 3.41 13.29
N VAL A 21 -8.39 3.49 12.13
CA VAL A 21 -6.96 3.18 11.97
C VAL A 21 -6.30 4.38 11.32
N ALA A 22 -5.14 4.77 11.83
CA ALA A 22 -4.35 5.84 11.22
C ALA A 22 -2.88 5.46 11.14
N VAL A 23 -2.19 5.99 10.13
CA VAL A 23 -0.78 5.70 9.88
C VAL A 23 0.04 6.96 9.63
N TYR A 24 1.25 6.96 10.13
CA TYR A 24 2.34 7.84 9.70
C TYR A 24 3.34 7.02 8.91
N THR A 25 3.59 7.38 7.65
CA THR A 25 4.29 6.53 6.67
C THR A 25 5.39 7.27 5.91
N ARG A 26 5.94 8.36 6.50
CA ARG A 26 6.95 9.18 5.84
C ARG A 26 8.19 8.37 5.45
N GLY A 27 8.73 7.59 6.39
CA GLY A 27 9.97 6.83 6.20
C GLY A 27 9.83 5.74 5.16
N LEU A 28 8.74 4.96 5.23
CA LEU A 28 8.49 3.89 4.26
C LEU A 28 8.18 4.42 2.85
N THR A 29 7.48 5.57 2.75
CA THR A 29 7.22 6.23 1.46
C THR A 29 8.52 6.78 0.86
N GLU A 30 9.36 7.43 1.66
CA GLU A 30 10.68 7.90 1.23
C GLU A 30 11.57 6.71 0.81
N ARG A 31 11.51 5.59 1.53
CA ARG A 31 12.24 4.39 1.17
C ARG A 31 11.80 3.83 -0.18
N ALA A 32 10.49 3.77 -0.45
CA ALA A 32 9.95 3.37 -1.75
C ALA A 32 10.44 4.32 -2.87
N ARG A 33 10.40 5.64 -2.62
CA ARG A 33 10.90 6.66 -3.56
C ARG A 33 12.36 6.44 -3.92
N GLN A 34 13.20 6.15 -2.93
CA GLN A 34 14.65 5.94 -3.13
C GLN A 34 14.94 4.64 -3.89
N ILE A 35 14.23 3.55 -3.57
CA ILE A 35 14.40 2.26 -4.24
C ILE A 35 14.05 2.37 -5.73
N HIS A 36 12.88 2.94 -6.03
CA HIS A 36 12.35 2.94 -7.40
C HIS A 36 12.66 4.21 -8.18
N HIS A 37 13.38 5.18 -7.61
CA HIS A 37 13.73 6.46 -8.25
C HIS A 37 12.53 7.17 -8.88
N ILE A 38 11.40 7.17 -8.16
CA ILE A 38 10.11 7.63 -8.67
C ILE A 38 9.95 9.16 -8.61
N SER A 39 9.18 9.68 -9.56
CA SER A 39 8.80 11.09 -9.68
C SER A 39 7.94 11.56 -8.51
N PRO A 40 7.77 12.88 -8.31
CA PRO A 40 6.92 13.40 -7.25
C PRO A 40 5.47 12.89 -7.29
N VAL A 41 4.81 12.92 -8.47
CA VAL A 41 3.42 12.47 -8.58
C VAL A 41 3.29 10.95 -8.37
N ALA A 42 4.25 10.16 -8.89
CA ALA A 42 4.29 8.72 -8.66
C ALA A 42 4.58 8.39 -7.18
N THR A 43 5.42 9.20 -6.49
CA THR A 43 5.66 9.06 -5.05
C THR A 43 4.38 9.34 -4.25
N ALA A 44 3.62 10.37 -4.63
CA ALA A 44 2.36 10.68 -3.98
C ALA A 44 1.33 9.56 -4.16
N ALA A 45 1.18 9.03 -5.37
CA ALA A 45 0.28 7.93 -5.66
C ALA A 45 0.68 6.65 -4.91
N LEU A 46 1.95 6.22 -5.02
CA LEU A 46 2.43 5.03 -4.34
C LEU A 46 2.38 5.16 -2.81
N GLY A 47 2.74 6.31 -2.26
CA GLY A 47 2.71 6.56 -0.81
C GLY A 47 1.29 6.49 -0.24
N ARG A 48 0.28 7.04 -0.94
CA ARG A 48 -1.14 6.86 -0.59
C ARG A 48 -1.54 5.38 -0.62
N ALA A 49 -1.17 4.67 -1.68
CA ALA A 49 -1.46 3.25 -1.82
C ALA A 49 -0.78 2.39 -0.73
N LEU A 50 0.48 2.70 -0.38
CA LEU A 50 1.19 2.03 0.72
C LEU A 50 0.51 2.27 2.07
N ALA A 51 0.10 3.51 2.37
CA ALA A 51 -0.61 3.85 3.60
C ALA A 51 -1.95 3.09 3.71
N ALA A 52 -2.75 3.08 2.64
CA ALA A 52 -4.01 2.33 2.60
C ALA A 52 -3.78 0.82 2.77
N CYS A 53 -2.83 0.25 2.03
CA CYS A 53 -2.52 -1.18 2.10
C CYS A 53 -2.01 -1.60 3.48
N SER A 54 -1.22 -0.74 4.17
CA SER A 54 -0.78 -0.97 5.56
C SER A 54 -1.97 -1.08 6.52
N MET A 55 -2.92 -0.15 6.43
CA MET A 55 -4.13 -0.18 7.26
C MET A 55 -4.99 -1.42 6.98
N MET A 56 -5.12 -1.82 5.70
CA MET A 56 -5.83 -3.04 5.30
C MET A 56 -5.16 -4.31 5.83
N GLY A 57 -3.83 -4.38 5.74
CA GLY A 57 -3.06 -5.54 6.21
C GLY A 57 -3.14 -5.72 7.71
N ASN A 58 -2.97 -4.65 8.47
CA ASN A 58 -3.06 -4.69 9.94
C ASN A 58 -4.48 -5.06 10.45
N ALA A 59 -5.50 -4.91 9.62
CA ALA A 59 -6.85 -5.38 9.95
C ALA A 59 -7.03 -6.91 9.87
N LEU A 60 -6.07 -7.64 9.27
CA LEU A 60 -6.09 -9.10 9.20
C LEU A 60 -5.77 -9.69 10.57
N LYS A 61 -6.52 -10.74 10.95
CA LYS A 61 -6.39 -11.39 12.27
C LYS A 61 -5.35 -12.51 12.30
N ASP A 62 -5.10 -13.12 11.12
CA ASP A 62 -4.26 -14.31 11.03
C ASP A 62 -2.79 -13.94 10.80
N ASN A 63 -1.90 -14.49 11.63
CA ASN A 63 -0.46 -14.36 11.43
C ASN A 63 -0.05 -15.02 10.10
N GLY A 64 0.70 -14.28 9.29
CA GLY A 64 1.13 -14.75 7.97
C GLY A 64 0.13 -14.47 6.85
N ALA A 65 -1.06 -13.94 7.17
CA ALA A 65 -1.98 -13.41 6.16
C ALA A 65 -1.40 -12.17 5.48
N SER A 66 -1.85 -11.88 4.27
CA SER A 66 -1.43 -10.70 3.51
C SER A 66 -2.55 -10.10 2.68
N VAL A 67 -2.42 -8.80 2.42
CA VAL A 67 -3.26 -8.07 1.47
C VAL A 67 -2.41 -7.63 0.29
N THR A 68 -2.88 -7.90 -0.91
CA THR A 68 -2.38 -7.27 -2.13
C THR A 68 -3.44 -6.31 -2.64
N MET A 69 -3.05 -5.05 -2.84
CA MET A 69 -3.89 -4.02 -3.45
C MET A 69 -3.31 -3.64 -4.79
N GLN A 70 -4.10 -3.79 -5.85
CA GLN A 70 -3.75 -3.43 -7.22
C GLN A 70 -4.70 -2.34 -7.71
N ILE A 71 -4.13 -1.22 -8.14
CA ILE A 71 -4.84 -0.13 -8.80
C ILE A 71 -4.41 -0.11 -10.26
N LYS A 72 -5.35 -0.30 -11.17
CA LYS A 72 -5.10 -0.29 -12.61
C LYS A 72 -6.03 0.73 -13.27
N GLY A 73 -5.54 1.95 -13.41
CA GLY A 73 -6.25 3.01 -14.09
C GLY A 73 -5.80 3.18 -15.56
N ASP A 74 -6.47 4.06 -16.26
CA ASP A 74 -6.17 4.46 -17.64
C ASP A 74 -5.15 5.61 -17.72
N GLY A 75 -4.65 6.08 -16.58
CA GLY A 75 -3.64 7.13 -16.50
C GLY A 75 -2.22 6.65 -16.81
N PRO A 76 -1.27 7.58 -16.98
CA PRO A 76 0.09 7.28 -17.43
C PRO A 76 0.93 6.49 -16.41
N LEU A 77 0.59 6.48 -15.12
CA LEU A 77 1.29 5.66 -14.11
C LEU A 77 1.15 4.16 -14.36
N GLY A 78 0.09 3.74 -15.07
CA GLY A 78 -0.22 2.34 -15.25
C GLY A 78 -0.62 1.67 -13.93
N THR A 79 -0.14 0.46 -13.70
CA THR A 79 -0.51 -0.30 -12.50
C THR A 79 0.30 0.15 -11.27
N ILE A 80 -0.39 0.39 -10.15
CA ILE A 80 0.20 0.50 -8.82
C ILE A 80 -0.11 -0.81 -8.09
N LEU A 81 0.92 -1.46 -7.54
CA LEU A 81 0.77 -2.69 -6.78
C LEU A 81 1.44 -2.55 -5.43
N THR A 82 0.67 -2.82 -4.38
CA THR A 82 1.14 -2.82 -2.99
C THR A 82 0.77 -4.10 -2.28
N VAL A 83 1.61 -4.53 -1.36
CA VAL A 83 1.38 -5.72 -0.54
C VAL A 83 1.69 -5.40 0.91
N SER A 84 0.78 -5.75 1.82
CA SER A 84 0.98 -5.66 3.27
C SER A 84 0.88 -7.02 3.92
N ASP A 85 1.66 -7.25 4.96
CA ASP A 85 1.45 -8.34 5.90
C ASP A 85 0.43 -7.96 7.00
N SER A 86 0.12 -8.92 7.89
CA SER A 86 -0.79 -8.70 9.03
C SER A 86 -0.22 -7.81 10.14
N GLU A 87 1.08 -7.47 10.09
CA GLU A 87 1.71 -6.50 10.98
C GLU A 87 1.62 -5.07 10.45
N GLY A 88 1.16 -4.87 9.20
CA GLY A 88 1.07 -3.58 8.53
C GLY A 88 2.37 -3.16 7.81
N ASN A 89 3.39 -4.03 7.74
CA ASN A 89 4.57 -3.75 6.94
C ASN A 89 4.24 -3.87 5.47
N VAL A 90 4.75 -2.95 4.66
CA VAL A 90 4.33 -2.82 3.26
C VAL A 90 5.50 -2.83 2.30
N ARG A 91 5.19 -3.19 1.06
CA ARG A 91 6.03 -2.99 -0.12
C ARG A 91 5.14 -2.71 -1.32
N GLY A 92 5.68 -2.05 -2.32
CA GLY A 92 4.91 -1.74 -3.52
C GLY A 92 5.77 -1.12 -4.60
N TYR A 93 5.22 -1.02 -5.78
CA TYR A 93 5.83 -0.33 -6.92
C TYR A 93 4.74 0.27 -7.81
N VAL A 94 5.17 1.16 -8.71
CA VAL A 94 4.36 1.71 -9.79
C VAL A 94 4.98 1.32 -11.12
N GLN A 95 4.15 0.99 -12.09
CA GLN A 95 4.60 0.47 -13.38
C GLN A 95 5.47 1.48 -14.14
N ASN A 96 5.06 2.75 -14.16
CA ASN A 96 5.75 3.83 -14.85
C ASN A 96 6.26 4.88 -13.84
N PRO A 97 7.42 4.66 -13.19
CA PRO A 97 7.90 5.47 -12.07
C PRO A 97 8.34 6.89 -12.47
N ALA A 98 8.66 7.12 -13.73
CA ALA A 98 9.19 8.39 -14.23
C ALA A 98 8.10 9.38 -14.72
N VAL A 99 6.81 9.02 -14.62
CA VAL A 99 5.71 9.89 -15.02
C VAL A 99 5.78 11.21 -14.26
N ASP A 100 5.78 12.32 -14.98
CA ASP A 100 5.75 13.66 -14.42
C ASP A 100 4.60 14.44 -15.06
N LEU A 101 3.78 15.08 -14.23
CA LEU A 101 2.63 15.88 -14.65
C LEU A 101 2.76 17.29 -14.09
N ALA A 102 2.18 18.26 -14.80
CA ALA A 102 2.05 19.60 -14.27
C ALA A 102 1.24 19.59 -12.95
N LEU A 103 1.58 20.52 -12.06
CA LEU A 103 0.76 20.72 -10.87
C LEU A 103 -0.64 21.18 -11.26
N ARG A 104 -1.62 20.81 -10.46
CA ARG A 104 -2.99 21.35 -10.55
C ARG A 104 -2.99 22.86 -10.32
N GLU A 105 -4.06 23.54 -10.66
CA GLU A 105 -4.23 24.98 -10.44
C GLU A 105 -4.10 25.38 -8.97
N ASP A 106 -4.45 24.48 -8.04
CA ASP A 106 -4.30 24.65 -6.59
C ASP A 106 -2.86 24.38 -6.08
N GLY A 107 -1.91 24.11 -6.98
CA GLY A 107 -0.50 23.84 -6.67
C GLY A 107 -0.23 22.43 -6.16
N LYS A 108 -1.20 21.51 -6.17
CA LYS A 108 -1.04 20.12 -5.73
C LYS A 108 -0.63 19.22 -6.88
N LEU A 109 -0.05 18.07 -6.53
CA LEU A 109 0.23 16.98 -7.47
C LEU A 109 -1.08 16.37 -7.98
N ASP A 110 -1.17 16.16 -9.28
CA ASP A 110 -2.37 15.62 -9.94
C ASP A 110 -2.34 14.09 -9.94
N VAL A 111 -2.65 13.51 -8.78
CA VAL A 111 -2.64 12.05 -8.60
C VAL A 111 -3.78 11.40 -9.35
N GLY A 112 -4.97 11.99 -9.34
CA GLY A 112 -6.14 11.45 -10.06
C GLY A 112 -5.87 11.28 -11.56
N THR A 113 -5.35 12.31 -12.23
CA THR A 113 -4.98 12.21 -13.65
C THR A 113 -3.82 11.24 -13.87
N ALA A 114 -2.85 11.19 -12.94
CA ALA A 114 -1.72 10.26 -13.06
C ALA A 114 -2.14 8.79 -12.98
N VAL A 115 -3.08 8.45 -12.10
CA VAL A 115 -3.67 7.10 -11.95
C VAL A 115 -4.66 6.83 -13.07
N GLY A 116 -5.49 7.82 -13.40
CA GLY A 116 -6.60 7.72 -14.35
C GLY A 116 -7.94 7.57 -13.64
N HIS A 117 -8.98 7.96 -14.35
CA HIS A 117 -10.36 8.00 -13.83
C HIS A 117 -11.18 6.75 -14.18
N SER A 118 -10.67 5.92 -15.08
CA SER A 118 -11.30 4.66 -15.50
C SER A 118 -10.37 3.50 -15.24
N GLY A 119 -10.90 2.43 -14.65
CA GLY A 119 -10.10 1.27 -14.30
C GLY A 119 -10.63 0.57 -13.07
N THR A 120 -9.78 -0.21 -12.40
CA THR A 120 -10.19 -1.04 -11.27
C THR A 120 -9.25 -0.93 -10.08
N LEU A 121 -9.83 -1.01 -8.89
CA LEU A 121 -9.16 -1.32 -7.63
C LEU A 121 -9.49 -2.78 -7.27
N THR A 122 -8.47 -3.61 -7.22
CA THR A 122 -8.58 -5.01 -6.80
C THR A 122 -7.83 -5.24 -5.50
N VAL A 123 -8.50 -5.84 -4.52
CA VAL A 123 -7.91 -6.23 -3.24
C VAL A 123 -7.96 -7.74 -3.11
N ILE A 124 -6.81 -8.36 -2.89
CA ILE A 124 -6.65 -9.80 -2.71
C ILE A 124 -6.20 -10.03 -1.27
N LYS A 125 -7.01 -10.74 -0.48
CA LYS A 125 -6.69 -11.13 0.90
C LYS A 125 -6.30 -12.61 0.90
N ASP A 126 -5.02 -12.89 1.11
CA ASP A 126 -4.53 -14.25 1.36
C ASP A 126 -4.59 -14.52 2.87
N LEU A 127 -5.57 -15.30 3.26
CA LEU A 127 -5.84 -15.68 4.65
C LEU A 127 -5.30 -17.07 5.00
N ASN A 128 -4.30 -17.57 4.28
CA ASN A 128 -3.78 -18.93 4.38
C ASN A 128 -4.85 -20.03 4.10
N MET A 129 -5.90 -19.66 3.38
CA MET A 129 -6.94 -20.59 2.91
C MET A 129 -6.58 -21.18 1.54
N ARG A 130 -7.36 -22.16 1.07
CA ARG A 130 -7.13 -22.79 -0.24
C ARG A 130 -7.18 -21.79 -1.39
N GLU A 131 -8.07 -20.82 -1.30
CA GLU A 131 -8.24 -19.76 -2.30
C GLU A 131 -8.26 -18.41 -1.58
N PRO A 132 -7.60 -17.36 -2.11
CA PRO A 132 -7.66 -16.03 -1.54
C PRO A 132 -9.03 -15.39 -1.80
N TYR A 133 -9.44 -14.50 -0.92
CA TYR A 133 -10.58 -13.62 -1.19
C TYR A 133 -10.15 -12.52 -2.17
N VAL A 134 -10.97 -12.27 -3.19
CA VAL A 134 -10.72 -11.23 -4.20
C VAL A 134 -11.94 -10.33 -4.31
N GLY A 135 -11.76 -9.05 -4.02
CA GLY A 135 -12.76 -8.01 -4.25
C GLY A 135 -12.25 -7.02 -5.30
N THR A 136 -13.12 -6.64 -6.22
CA THR A 136 -12.79 -5.67 -7.29
C THR A 136 -13.93 -4.68 -7.44
N ILE A 137 -13.57 -3.40 -7.54
CA ILE A 137 -14.50 -2.31 -7.85
C ILE A 137 -13.94 -1.46 -9.01
N ASP A 138 -14.81 -0.68 -9.65
CA ASP A 138 -14.39 0.36 -10.57
C ASP A 138 -13.81 1.56 -9.80
N LEU A 139 -12.83 2.25 -10.39
CA LEU A 139 -12.28 3.48 -9.81
C LEU A 139 -13.32 4.59 -9.85
N LEU A 140 -13.41 5.36 -8.76
CA LEU A 140 -14.25 6.57 -8.70
C LEU A 140 -13.52 7.78 -9.27
N GLY A 141 -12.24 7.94 -8.96
CA GLY A 141 -11.51 9.14 -9.35
C GLY A 141 -10.00 8.99 -9.46
N GLY A 142 -9.44 7.83 -9.05
CA GLY A 142 -7.99 7.61 -9.05
C GLY A 142 -7.24 8.40 -7.97
N GLU A 143 -7.92 9.14 -7.09
CA GLU A 143 -7.32 9.84 -5.94
C GLU A 143 -6.92 8.87 -4.82
N ILE A 144 -7.23 7.58 -4.97
CA ILE A 144 -6.92 6.43 -4.11
C ILE A 144 -7.72 6.42 -2.81
N ALA A 145 -7.85 7.54 -2.08
CA ALA A 145 -8.56 7.57 -0.81
C ALA A 145 -10.06 7.28 -0.98
N GLU A 146 -10.68 7.92 -1.97
CA GLU A 146 -12.09 7.72 -2.32
C GLU A 146 -12.32 6.31 -2.87
N ASP A 147 -11.40 5.82 -3.71
CA ASP A 147 -11.45 4.46 -4.28
C ASP A 147 -11.37 3.40 -3.17
N VAL A 148 -10.52 3.61 -2.15
CA VAL A 148 -10.42 2.73 -0.98
C VAL A 148 -11.69 2.76 -0.14
N ALA A 149 -12.29 3.93 0.09
CA ALA A 149 -13.55 4.05 0.82
C ALA A 149 -14.67 3.33 0.06
N ALA A 150 -14.76 3.50 -1.26
CA ALA A 150 -15.71 2.81 -2.12
C ALA A 150 -15.54 1.29 -2.07
N TYR A 151 -14.30 0.79 -2.08
CA TYR A 151 -14.03 -0.64 -1.94
C TYR A 151 -14.65 -1.21 -0.65
N TYR A 152 -14.49 -0.52 0.47
CA TYR A 152 -15.08 -0.98 1.72
C TYR A 152 -16.62 -0.98 1.68
N VAL A 153 -17.21 0.03 1.07
CA VAL A 153 -18.69 0.13 0.96
C VAL A 153 -19.25 -0.92 0.00
N GLU A 154 -18.68 -1.05 -1.20
CA GLU A 154 -19.23 -1.88 -2.27
C GLU A 154 -18.88 -3.36 -2.12
N SER A 155 -17.62 -3.65 -1.75
CA SER A 155 -17.12 -5.03 -1.67
C SER A 155 -17.23 -5.63 -0.28
N GLU A 156 -16.92 -4.86 0.78
CA GLU A 156 -16.93 -5.34 2.16
C GLU A 156 -18.23 -5.02 2.89
N GLN A 157 -19.08 -4.14 2.32
CA GLN A 157 -20.34 -3.65 2.92
C GLN A 157 -20.14 -2.97 4.28
N ILE A 158 -19.01 -2.30 4.46
CA ILE A 158 -18.66 -1.55 5.66
C ILE A 158 -18.66 -0.06 5.33
N PRO A 159 -19.58 0.75 5.89
CA PRO A 159 -19.54 2.19 5.72
C PRO A 159 -18.22 2.75 6.21
N SER A 160 -17.46 3.38 5.32
CA SER A 160 -16.08 3.77 5.56
C SER A 160 -15.75 5.13 4.97
N ALA A 161 -14.87 5.86 5.65
CA ALA A 161 -14.23 7.05 5.14
C ALA A 161 -12.71 6.89 5.19
N CYS A 162 -12.03 7.33 4.14
CA CYS A 162 -10.58 7.23 4.01
C CYS A 162 -9.98 8.59 3.67
N GLY A 163 -8.95 9.00 4.39
CA GLY A 163 -8.16 10.18 4.08
C GLY A 163 -6.70 9.81 3.95
N LEU A 164 -6.07 10.15 2.82
CA LEU A 164 -4.67 9.85 2.52
C LEU A 164 -3.94 11.12 2.08
N GLY A 165 -2.67 11.23 2.43
CA GLY A 165 -1.87 12.39 2.05
C GLY A 165 -0.39 12.09 1.98
N VAL A 166 0.26 12.67 0.95
CA VAL A 166 1.72 12.68 0.79
C VAL A 166 2.13 14.07 0.36
N LEU A 167 3.05 14.68 1.09
CA LEU A 167 3.64 15.97 0.78
C LEU A 167 5.10 15.79 0.40
N ILE A 168 5.44 16.27 -0.78
CA ILE A 168 6.80 16.21 -1.34
C ILE A 168 7.44 17.58 -1.26
N ASP A 169 8.71 17.65 -0.86
CA ASP A 169 9.49 18.88 -0.83
C ASP A 169 10.05 19.22 -2.23
N ARG A 170 10.62 20.44 -2.34
CA ARG A 170 11.25 20.94 -3.58
C ARG A 170 12.44 20.09 -4.02
N ASP A 171 13.15 19.49 -3.07
CA ASP A 171 14.25 18.53 -3.33
C ASP A 171 13.76 17.12 -3.71
N ARG A 172 12.43 16.95 -3.85
CA ARG A 172 11.72 15.70 -4.14
C ARG A 172 11.70 14.68 -3.00
N SER A 173 12.19 15.02 -1.81
CA SER A 173 12.06 14.16 -0.64
C SER A 173 10.63 14.20 -0.06
N VAL A 174 10.26 13.15 0.67
CA VAL A 174 8.96 13.08 1.34
C VAL A 174 9.02 13.89 2.65
N LEU A 175 8.25 14.96 2.75
CA LEU A 175 8.10 15.77 3.96
C LEU A 175 7.22 15.05 4.98
N THR A 176 6.06 14.59 4.54
CA THR A 176 5.12 13.83 5.36
C THR A 176 4.26 12.93 4.50
N ALA A 177 3.86 11.79 5.05
CA ALA A 177 2.95 10.85 4.42
C ALA A 177 2.16 10.10 5.49
N GLY A 178 0.94 9.74 5.17
CA GLY A 178 0.07 8.97 6.07
C GLY A 178 -1.39 9.05 5.68
N GLY A 179 -2.24 8.65 6.62
CA GLY A 179 -3.68 8.67 6.39
C GLY A 179 -4.45 8.00 7.51
N TYR A 180 -5.76 7.96 7.30
CA TYR A 180 -6.68 7.29 8.20
C TYR A 180 -7.75 6.52 7.42
N LEU A 181 -8.29 5.51 8.05
CA LEU A 181 -9.47 4.76 7.66
C LEU A 181 -10.41 4.73 8.86
N ILE A 182 -11.62 5.26 8.70
CA ILE A 182 -12.67 5.30 9.70
C ILE A 182 -13.81 4.41 9.23
N GLN A 183 -14.31 3.55 10.09
CA GLN A 183 -15.35 2.58 9.77
C GLN A 183 -16.45 2.64 10.81
N LEU A 184 -17.70 2.65 10.35
CA LEU A 184 -18.85 2.55 11.23
C LEU A 184 -19.14 1.09 11.56
N LEU A 185 -19.33 0.82 12.85
CA LEU A 185 -19.67 -0.50 13.34
C LEU A 185 -21.20 -0.70 13.35
N PRO A 186 -21.66 -1.97 13.31
CA PRO A 186 -23.08 -2.26 13.32
C PRO A 186 -23.82 -1.59 14.49
N GLY A 187 -24.93 -0.93 14.20
CA GLY A 187 -25.73 -0.20 15.18
C GLY A 187 -25.42 1.29 15.27
N ALA A 188 -24.43 1.81 14.54
CA ALA A 188 -24.20 3.26 14.43
C ALA A 188 -25.47 3.96 13.87
N GLY A 189 -25.98 4.94 14.62
CA GLY A 189 -27.13 5.75 14.22
C GLY A 189 -26.74 6.93 13.31
N GLU A 190 -27.73 7.64 12.78
CA GLU A 190 -27.51 8.79 11.91
C GLU A 190 -26.76 9.95 12.59
N ASP A 191 -26.88 10.07 13.91
CA ASP A 191 -26.17 11.04 14.72
C ASP A 191 -24.65 10.76 14.74
N VAL A 192 -24.26 9.48 14.77
CA VAL A 192 -22.86 9.03 14.69
C VAL A 192 -22.30 9.36 13.30
N ILE A 193 -23.04 9.06 12.24
CA ILE A 193 -22.68 9.35 10.86
C ILE A 193 -22.43 10.86 10.68
N THR A 194 -23.40 11.68 11.11
CA THR A 194 -23.32 13.15 11.00
C THR A 194 -22.09 13.72 11.73
N LYS A 195 -21.76 13.20 12.92
CA LYS A 195 -20.57 13.62 13.67
C LYS A 195 -19.26 13.23 12.95
N VAL A 196 -19.17 12.01 12.41
CA VAL A 196 -18.00 11.57 11.65
C VAL A 196 -17.80 12.44 10.40
N GLU A 197 -18.85 12.65 9.63
CA GLU A 197 -18.81 13.51 8.43
C GLU A 197 -18.44 14.96 8.78
N GLY A 198 -19.05 15.50 9.84
CA GLY A 198 -18.75 16.84 10.33
C GLY A 198 -17.30 17.02 10.75
N GLY A 199 -16.75 16.02 11.48
CA GLY A 199 -15.35 16.02 11.91
C GLY A 199 -14.38 15.94 10.71
N ILE A 200 -14.65 15.07 9.75
CA ILE A 200 -13.84 14.95 8.51
C ILE A 200 -13.88 16.26 7.71
N TYR A 201 -15.05 16.86 7.56
CA TYR A 201 -15.22 18.10 6.81
C TYR A 201 -14.51 19.28 7.47
N ALA A 202 -14.55 19.37 8.80
CA ALA A 202 -13.92 20.44 9.56
C ALA A 202 -12.40 20.30 9.70
N ALA A 203 -11.87 19.08 9.58
CA ALA A 203 -10.45 18.81 9.77
C ALA A 203 -9.59 19.38 8.64
N PRO A 204 -8.37 19.87 8.94
CA PRO A 204 -7.38 20.16 7.92
C PRO A 204 -7.03 18.92 7.11
N SER A 205 -6.40 19.13 5.94
CA SER A 205 -5.91 18.00 5.15
C SER A 205 -4.93 17.11 5.95
N VAL A 206 -4.90 15.81 5.64
CA VAL A 206 -3.98 14.84 6.26
C VAL A 206 -2.54 15.37 6.27
N THR A 207 -2.09 15.94 5.15
CA THR A 207 -0.72 16.48 5.04
C THR A 207 -0.48 17.68 5.94
N ASN A 208 -1.46 18.54 6.16
CA ASN A 208 -1.35 19.67 7.08
C ASN A 208 -1.29 19.19 8.53
N ILE A 209 -2.16 18.27 8.93
CA ILE A 209 -2.15 17.70 10.28
C ILE A 209 -0.80 17.04 10.57
N LEU A 210 -0.33 16.14 9.69
CA LEU A 210 0.90 15.40 9.90
C LEU A 210 2.17 16.25 9.74
N LYS A 211 2.10 17.38 9.05
CA LYS A 211 3.21 18.34 8.97
C LYS A 211 3.39 19.08 10.29
N GLU A 212 2.29 19.44 10.95
CA GLU A 212 2.31 20.14 12.25
C GLU A 212 2.62 19.16 13.38
N ASN A 213 1.97 17.99 13.37
CA ASN A 213 2.18 16.93 14.36
C ASN A 213 2.19 15.56 13.68
N PRO A 214 3.36 14.93 13.51
CA PRO A 214 3.51 13.64 12.83
C PRO A 214 3.06 12.43 13.71
N ASP A 215 1.99 12.59 14.47
CA ASP A 215 1.40 11.58 15.33
C ASP A 215 0.03 11.14 14.79
N PRO A 216 -0.13 9.88 14.32
CA PRO A 216 -1.41 9.38 13.82
C PRO A 216 -2.50 9.34 14.89
N ALA A 217 -2.16 9.19 16.19
CA ALA A 217 -3.14 9.26 17.26
C ALA A 217 -3.70 10.68 17.42
N ALA A 218 -2.85 11.70 17.30
CA ALA A 218 -3.28 13.09 17.31
C ALA A 218 -4.13 13.42 16.06
N MET A 219 -3.79 12.85 14.91
CA MET A 219 -4.62 13.00 13.69
C MET A 219 -6.03 12.45 13.90
N LEU A 220 -6.19 11.25 14.49
CA LEU A 220 -7.51 10.71 14.80
C LEU A 220 -8.31 11.61 15.76
N LYS A 221 -7.66 12.17 16.78
CA LYS A 221 -8.31 13.11 17.70
C LYS A 221 -8.77 14.40 17.00
N THR A 222 -8.06 14.83 15.98
CA THR A 222 -8.44 16.02 15.19
C THR A 222 -9.64 15.71 14.29
N VAL A 223 -9.60 14.58 13.59
CA VAL A 223 -10.65 14.20 12.62
C VAL A 223 -11.92 13.72 13.33
N LEU A 224 -11.78 13.07 14.49
CA LEU A 224 -12.88 12.53 15.30
C LEU A 224 -13.04 13.32 16.61
N SER A 225 -12.98 14.65 16.53
CA SER A 225 -13.01 15.55 17.71
C SER A 225 -14.26 15.39 18.57
N ASP A 226 -15.39 14.99 17.99
CA ASP A 226 -16.66 14.79 18.69
C ASP A 226 -16.79 13.41 19.36
N PHE A 227 -15.73 12.58 19.27
CA PHE A 227 -15.69 11.24 19.85
C PHE A 227 -14.60 11.14 20.91
N ASP A 228 -14.90 10.41 21.97
CA ASP A 228 -13.90 9.98 22.95
C ASP A 228 -13.26 8.68 22.45
N MET A 229 -12.10 8.81 21.79
CA MET A 229 -11.39 7.71 21.16
C MET A 229 -10.45 7.01 22.15
N GLU A 230 -10.57 5.70 22.28
CA GLU A 230 -9.65 4.83 23.01
C GLU A 230 -8.62 4.23 22.05
N ILE A 231 -7.33 4.42 22.35
CA ILE A 231 -6.23 3.83 21.56
C ILE A 231 -6.07 2.36 21.98
N LEU A 232 -6.22 1.46 21.03
CA LEU A 232 -6.10 0.01 21.23
C LEU A 232 -4.67 -0.50 21.04
N SER A 233 -3.95 0.02 20.04
CA SER A 233 -2.55 -0.32 19.78
C SER A 233 -1.81 0.80 19.05
N VAL A 234 -0.49 0.76 19.19
CA VAL A 234 0.47 1.56 18.41
C VAL A 234 1.57 0.62 17.95
N ASP A 235 1.56 0.31 16.67
CA ASP A 235 2.43 -0.71 16.08
C ASP A 235 3.46 -0.06 15.15
N PRO A 236 4.75 -0.41 15.23
CA PRO A 236 5.75 0.06 14.28
C PRO A 236 5.51 -0.60 12.92
N ILE A 237 5.65 0.16 11.85
CA ILE A 237 5.53 -0.33 10.48
C ILE A 237 6.74 0.09 9.65
N GLU A 238 7.05 -0.68 8.60
CA GLU A 238 8.18 -0.36 7.72
C GLU A 238 7.96 -0.80 6.27
N TYR A 239 8.78 -0.29 5.36
CA TYR A 239 8.90 -0.83 4.02
C TYR A 239 9.70 -2.15 4.09
N ARG A 240 9.01 -3.29 3.98
CA ARG A 240 9.61 -4.61 4.15
C ARG A 240 9.40 -5.49 2.93
N CYS A 241 10.51 -5.92 2.31
CA CYS A 241 10.47 -6.89 1.23
C CYS A 241 10.91 -8.27 1.72
N TYR A 242 10.13 -9.28 1.40
CA TYR A 242 10.38 -10.69 1.76
C TYR A 242 11.03 -11.50 0.63
N CYS A 243 11.67 -10.83 -0.35
CA CYS A 243 12.40 -11.56 -1.39
C CYS A 243 13.63 -12.26 -0.78
N SER A 244 13.87 -13.49 -1.21
CA SER A 244 15.04 -14.26 -0.86
C SER A 244 15.54 -15.03 -2.10
N ARG A 245 16.79 -15.53 -2.03
CA ARG A 245 17.34 -16.34 -3.11
C ARG A 245 16.47 -17.58 -3.37
N GLU A 246 16.00 -18.24 -2.31
CA GLU A 246 15.15 -19.44 -2.41
C GLU A 246 13.80 -19.15 -3.08
N ARG A 247 13.22 -17.95 -2.85
CA ARG A 247 11.99 -17.53 -3.56
C ARG A 247 12.25 -17.29 -5.04
N THR A 248 13.38 -16.69 -5.37
CA THR A 248 13.78 -16.45 -6.76
C THR A 248 14.11 -17.77 -7.48
N GLU A 249 14.78 -18.71 -6.79
CA GLU A 249 15.03 -20.06 -7.30
C GLU A 249 13.72 -20.80 -7.63
N ARG A 250 12.73 -20.74 -6.74
CA ARG A 250 11.41 -21.33 -7.01
C ARG A 250 10.72 -20.72 -8.22
N ALA A 251 10.87 -19.40 -8.43
CA ALA A 251 10.33 -18.73 -9.62
C ALA A 251 11.04 -19.23 -10.90
N LEU A 252 12.36 -19.39 -10.87
CA LEU A 252 13.11 -19.99 -11.99
C LEU A 252 12.70 -21.44 -12.25
N LEU A 253 12.57 -22.25 -11.20
CA LEU A 253 12.14 -23.65 -11.31
C LEU A 253 10.73 -23.76 -11.93
N SER A 254 9.85 -22.79 -11.72
CA SER A 254 8.51 -22.76 -12.31
C SER A 254 8.48 -22.59 -13.82
N LEU A 255 9.57 -22.11 -14.44
CA LEU A 255 9.70 -22.03 -15.89
C LEU A 255 9.84 -23.41 -16.55
N GLY A 256 10.29 -24.41 -15.78
CA GLY A 256 10.54 -25.77 -16.25
C GLY A 256 11.93 -25.95 -16.90
N SER A 257 12.31 -27.23 -17.05
CA SER A 257 13.66 -27.60 -17.49
C SER A 257 14.02 -27.08 -18.89
N LYS A 258 13.07 -27.09 -19.82
CA LYS A 258 13.31 -26.67 -21.23
C LYS A 258 13.63 -25.18 -21.34
N GLU A 259 12.95 -24.34 -20.58
CA GLU A 259 13.19 -22.88 -20.63
C GLU A 259 14.50 -22.52 -19.92
N LEU A 260 14.80 -23.20 -18.81
CA LEU A 260 16.11 -23.03 -18.15
C LEU A 260 17.28 -23.47 -19.03
N GLU A 261 17.14 -24.54 -19.84
CA GLU A 261 18.15 -24.96 -20.82
C GLU A 261 18.42 -23.88 -21.85
N LYS A 262 17.37 -23.25 -22.40
CA LYS A 262 17.55 -22.14 -23.34
C LYS A 262 18.30 -20.96 -22.70
N ILE A 263 17.96 -20.59 -21.47
CA ILE A 263 18.67 -19.52 -20.75
C ILE A 263 20.16 -19.88 -20.59
N VAL A 264 20.45 -21.14 -20.26
CA VAL A 264 21.86 -21.62 -20.15
C VAL A 264 22.58 -21.57 -21.48
N ASP A 265 21.93 -21.98 -22.57
CA ASP A 265 22.54 -22.05 -23.89
C ASP A 265 22.74 -20.66 -24.53
N GLU A 266 21.76 -19.76 -24.34
CA GLU A 266 21.77 -18.44 -24.96
C GLU A 266 22.56 -17.39 -24.14
N GLN A 267 22.44 -17.43 -22.80
CA GLN A 267 22.96 -16.37 -21.93
C GLN A 267 24.03 -16.86 -20.95
N GLY A 268 24.06 -18.14 -20.62
CA GLY A 268 25.03 -18.74 -19.70
C GLY A 268 24.79 -18.39 -18.21
N SER A 269 23.88 -17.47 -17.92
CA SER A 269 23.53 -17.02 -16.56
C SER A 269 22.15 -16.38 -16.57
N ALA A 270 21.54 -16.18 -15.38
CA ALA A 270 20.33 -15.40 -15.23
C ALA A 270 20.51 -14.32 -14.16
N GLU A 271 20.02 -13.12 -14.45
CA GLU A 271 19.90 -12.03 -13.49
C GLU A 271 18.44 -11.69 -13.28
N LEU A 272 18.00 -11.71 -12.02
CA LEU A 272 16.63 -11.36 -11.65
C LEU A 272 16.64 -10.21 -10.65
N THR A 273 15.92 -9.15 -10.98
CA THR A 273 15.74 -8.00 -10.11
C THR A 273 14.38 -8.07 -9.43
N CYS A 274 14.36 -7.90 -8.12
CA CYS A 274 13.12 -7.87 -7.37
C CYS A 274 12.38 -6.55 -7.61
N GLN A 275 11.18 -6.59 -8.14
CA GLN A 275 10.38 -5.38 -8.43
C GLN A 275 9.98 -4.57 -7.19
N PHE A 276 10.08 -5.13 -5.98
CA PHE A 276 9.74 -4.42 -4.75
C PHE A 276 10.93 -3.74 -4.07
N CYS A 277 12.17 -4.20 -4.27
CA CYS A 277 13.32 -3.66 -3.54
C CYS A 277 14.58 -3.51 -4.38
N ASP A 278 14.48 -3.74 -5.68
CA ASP A 278 15.56 -3.66 -6.67
C ASP A 278 16.79 -4.52 -6.35
N ARG A 279 16.63 -5.48 -5.40
CA ARG A 279 17.70 -6.44 -5.11
C ARG A 279 17.92 -7.35 -6.32
N VAL A 280 19.15 -7.36 -6.80
CA VAL A 280 19.58 -8.23 -7.90
C VAL A 280 20.01 -9.59 -7.34
N GLN A 281 19.53 -10.66 -7.97
CA GLN A 281 19.91 -12.04 -7.72
C GLN A 281 20.54 -12.62 -8.98
N ASN A 282 21.79 -13.04 -8.86
CA ASN A 282 22.56 -13.62 -9.98
C ASN A 282 22.63 -15.13 -9.84
N PHE A 283 22.35 -15.84 -10.92
CA PHE A 283 22.42 -17.29 -11.04
C PHE A 283 23.44 -17.66 -12.12
N THR A 284 24.49 -18.33 -11.72
CA THR A 284 25.53 -18.80 -12.62
C THR A 284 25.05 -19.97 -13.47
N LYS A 285 25.80 -20.30 -14.54
CA LYS A 285 25.55 -21.53 -15.32
C LYS A 285 25.49 -22.78 -14.45
N GLY A 286 26.34 -22.86 -13.42
CA GLY A 286 26.34 -23.97 -12.48
C GLY A 286 25.05 -24.08 -11.68
N ASP A 287 24.54 -22.93 -11.16
CA ASP A 287 23.26 -22.88 -10.42
C ASP A 287 22.10 -23.37 -11.30
N LEU A 288 21.99 -22.81 -12.53
CA LEU A 288 20.94 -23.18 -13.46
C LEU A 288 21.02 -24.66 -13.89
N THR A 289 22.23 -25.19 -14.13
CA THR A 289 22.43 -26.60 -14.48
C THR A 289 22.00 -27.52 -13.32
N ALA A 290 22.29 -27.14 -12.08
CA ALA A 290 21.84 -27.89 -10.90
C ALA A 290 20.30 -27.92 -10.80
N MET A 291 19.64 -26.77 -11.00
CA MET A 291 18.18 -26.65 -11.02
C MET A 291 17.54 -27.53 -12.11
N ILE A 292 18.10 -27.54 -13.31
CA ILE A 292 17.65 -28.39 -14.43
C ILE A 292 17.76 -29.88 -14.06
N ALA A 293 18.89 -30.29 -13.45
CA ALA A 293 19.08 -31.68 -13.02
C ALA A 293 18.04 -32.12 -11.99
N ASP A 294 17.68 -31.24 -11.05
CA ASP A 294 16.68 -31.52 -10.02
C ASP A 294 15.25 -31.61 -10.60
N LEU A 295 14.89 -30.72 -11.55
CA LEU A 295 13.60 -30.81 -12.27
C LEU A 295 13.47 -32.13 -13.06
N LYS A 296 14.54 -32.54 -13.76
CA LYS A 296 14.55 -33.80 -14.51
C LYS A 296 14.38 -35.04 -13.63
N LYS A 297 14.95 -35.02 -12.40
CA LYS A 297 14.73 -36.09 -11.42
C LYS A 297 13.28 -36.16 -10.93
N GLN A 298 12.56 -35.02 -10.90
CA GLN A 298 11.17 -34.91 -10.49
C GLN A 298 10.16 -35.19 -11.63
N GLY A 299 10.65 -35.44 -12.87
CA GLY A 299 9.81 -35.69 -14.04
C GLY A 299 9.10 -34.42 -14.57
N LYS A 300 9.65 -33.27 -14.33
CA LYS A 300 9.10 -31.97 -14.72
C LYS A 300 9.99 -31.25 -15.74
#